data_8b7dbb19ecc228cf7db2d8a9264fa60b
#
_entry.id   8b7dbb19ecc228cf7db2d8a9264fa60b
#
_cell.length_a   1.000
_cell.length_b   1.000
_cell.length_c   1.000
_cell.angle_alpha   90.00
_cell.angle_beta   90.00
_cell.angle_gamma   90.00
#
_symmetry.space_group_name_H-M   'P 1'
#
loop_
_entity.id
_entity.type
_entity.pdbx_description
1 polymer ?
#
loop_
_entity_poly.entity_id
_entity_poly.type
_entity_poly.pdbx_seq_one_letter_code
_entity_poly.pdbx_strand_id
1 'polypeptide(L)'
;MLNFTVGPVQTWPEILEIGGKQVPYFRNQSFSKIMLENEKIMKELTYAEDNSKVVFLTASGTGAMEAAVMNSFTSNDLVLIVDGGSFGHRFAQICEIHNIPYKVVKVPIDNPLTKDTVSYTHLRAHETCADL
;
A
#
# COMPACT_ATOMS: atom_id res chain seq x y z
N MET A 1 -25.87 -14.35 -4.11
CA MET A 1 -24.61 -15.13 -4.23
C MET A 1 -23.53 -14.32 -3.52
N LEU A 2 -22.75 -14.94 -2.62
CA LEU A 2 -21.61 -14.28 -1.97
C LEU A 2 -20.41 -14.31 -2.90
N ASN A 3 -19.70 -13.19 -2.99
CA ASN A 3 -18.47 -13.05 -3.78
C ASN A 3 -17.25 -13.11 -2.85
N PHE A 4 -16.40 -14.12 -3.03
CA PHE A 4 -15.16 -14.32 -2.27
C PHE A 4 -13.90 -14.00 -3.08
N THR A 5 -14.04 -13.33 -4.23
CA THR A 5 -12.88 -12.92 -5.02
C THR A 5 -12.08 -11.83 -4.30
N VAL A 6 -10.77 -11.79 -4.53
CA VAL A 6 -9.89 -10.74 -4.01
C VAL A 6 -10.13 -9.37 -4.69
N GLY A 7 -10.85 -9.36 -5.81
CA GLY A 7 -11.26 -8.15 -6.54
C GLY A 7 -11.85 -8.53 -7.90
N PRO A 8 -12.91 -7.81 -8.33
CA PRO A 8 -13.68 -6.83 -7.56
C PRO A 8 -14.46 -7.47 -6.41
N VAL A 9 -14.43 -6.82 -5.25
CA VAL A 9 -15.15 -7.26 -4.06
C VAL A 9 -16.62 -6.91 -4.11
N GLN A 10 -17.42 -7.58 -3.29
CA GLN A 10 -18.85 -7.26 -3.15
C GLN A 10 -19.00 -5.90 -2.45
N THR A 11 -19.69 -4.97 -3.10
CA THR A 11 -19.90 -3.62 -2.58
C THR A 11 -21.18 -3.57 -1.74
N TRP A 12 -21.14 -2.83 -0.64
CA TRP A 12 -22.30 -2.59 0.21
C TRP A 12 -23.40 -1.84 -0.54
N PRO A 13 -24.69 -2.14 -0.28
CA PRO A 13 -25.82 -1.50 -0.96
C PRO A 13 -25.78 0.03 -0.87
N GLU A 14 -25.40 0.58 0.29
CA GLU A 14 -25.31 2.01 0.54
C GLU A 14 -24.24 2.68 -0.35
N ILE A 15 -23.15 2.00 -0.62
CA ILE A 15 -22.07 2.50 -1.51
C ILE A 15 -22.53 2.43 -2.97
N LEU A 16 -23.25 1.36 -3.36
CA LEU A 16 -23.83 1.24 -4.70
C LEU A 16 -24.85 2.35 -4.95
N GLU A 17 -25.68 2.69 -3.95
CA GLU A 17 -26.62 3.80 -4.04
C GLU A 17 -25.91 5.15 -4.27
N ILE A 18 -24.80 5.40 -3.58
CA ILE A 18 -23.98 6.63 -3.78
C ILE A 18 -23.38 6.63 -5.18
N GLY A 19 -22.84 5.49 -5.64
CA GLY A 19 -22.24 5.35 -6.97
C GLY A 19 -23.23 5.54 -8.13
N GLY A 20 -24.53 5.31 -7.88
CA GLY A 20 -25.61 5.55 -8.84
C GLY A 20 -26.10 7.00 -8.92
N LYS A 21 -25.65 7.89 -8.03
CA LYS A 21 -26.06 9.30 -8.02
C LYS A 21 -25.26 10.14 -9.00
N GLN A 22 -25.82 11.29 -9.39
CA GLN A 22 -25.09 12.28 -10.19
C GLN A 22 -23.83 12.74 -9.47
N VAL A 23 -22.70 12.76 -10.17
CA VAL A 23 -21.43 13.25 -9.62
C VAL A 23 -21.57 14.72 -9.18
N PRO A 24 -21.24 15.06 -7.92
CA PRO A 24 -21.32 16.43 -7.44
C PRO A 24 -20.24 17.30 -8.10
N TYR A 25 -20.55 18.59 -8.25
CA TYR A 25 -19.55 19.53 -8.71
C TYR A 25 -18.46 19.75 -7.66
N PHE A 26 -17.22 19.39 -7.99
CA PHE A 26 -16.11 19.32 -7.04
C PHE A 26 -15.53 20.69 -6.63
N ARG A 27 -15.76 21.77 -7.40
CA ARG A 27 -15.25 23.12 -7.10
C ARG A 27 -16.25 23.94 -6.30
N ASN A 28 -16.74 23.42 -5.20
CA ASN A 28 -17.63 24.14 -4.28
C ASN A 28 -17.35 23.76 -2.83
N GLN A 29 -17.92 24.57 -1.90
CA GLN A 29 -17.71 24.36 -0.46
C GLN A 29 -18.29 23.03 0.07
N SER A 30 -19.38 22.55 -0.52
CA SER A 30 -19.99 21.30 -0.09
C SER A 30 -19.09 20.11 -0.37
N PHE A 31 -18.46 20.07 -1.55
CA PHE A 31 -17.49 19.04 -1.88
C PHE A 31 -16.21 19.15 -1.02
N SER A 32 -15.74 20.38 -0.78
CA SER A 32 -14.58 20.61 0.10
C SER A 32 -14.83 20.08 1.52
N LYS A 33 -16.04 20.23 2.06
CA LYS A 33 -16.39 19.66 3.36
C LYS A 33 -16.30 18.13 3.38
N ILE A 34 -16.80 17.46 2.33
CA ILE A 34 -16.68 15.99 2.18
C ILE A 34 -15.21 15.56 2.17
N MET A 35 -14.37 16.27 1.43
CA MET A 35 -12.96 15.95 1.35
C MET A 35 -12.22 16.14 2.68
N LEU A 36 -12.53 17.21 3.41
CA LEU A 36 -11.95 17.45 4.75
C LEU A 36 -12.42 16.43 5.78
N GLU A 37 -13.68 16.01 5.70
CA GLU A 37 -14.21 14.93 6.55
C GLU A 37 -13.52 13.59 6.23
N ASN A 38 -13.35 13.25 4.96
CA ASN A 38 -12.61 12.07 4.54
C ASN A 38 -11.15 12.12 5.02
N GLU A 39 -10.48 13.28 4.94
CA GLU A 39 -9.13 13.46 5.47
C GLU A 39 -9.09 13.17 6.98
N LYS A 40 -10.04 13.70 7.74
CA LYS A 40 -10.14 13.45 9.17
C LYS A 40 -10.35 11.97 9.49
N ILE A 41 -11.29 11.31 8.82
CA ILE A 41 -11.58 9.89 9.00
C ILE A 41 -10.33 9.04 8.68
N MET A 42 -9.61 9.34 7.61
CA MET A 42 -8.40 8.62 7.25
C MET A 42 -7.29 8.79 8.28
N LYS A 43 -7.12 9.98 8.85
CA LYS A 43 -6.16 10.21 9.95
C LYS A 43 -6.51 9.39 11.18
N GLU A 44 -7.78 9.37 11.57
CA GLU A 44 -8.25 8.56 12.70
C GLU A 44 -8.01 7.07 12.47
N LEU A 45 -8.34 6.54 11.28
CA LEU A 45 -8.16 5.14 10.93
C LEU A 45 -6.68 4.69 10.88
N THR A 46 -5.79 5.59 10.51
CA THR A 46 -4.36 5.29 10.37
C THR A 46 -3.54 5.71 11.59
N TYR A 47 -4.17 6.24 12.64
CA TYR A 47 -3.48 6.80 13.80
C TYR A 47 -2.43 7.86 13.43
N ALA A 48 -2.70 8.62 12.36
CA ALA A 48 -1.80 9.66 11.88
C ALA A 48 -1.84 10.89 12.79
N GLU A 49 -0.73 11.62 12.86
CA GLU A 49 -0.64 12.87 13.61
C GLU A 49 -1.54 13.96 13.00
N ASP A 50 -1.98 14.92 13.81
CA ASP A 50 -2.89 15.99 13.38
C ASP A 50 -2.33 16.85 12.23
N ASN A 51 -1.00 17.05 12.20
CA ASN A 51 -0.29 17.80 11.15
C ASN A 51 -0.09 16.99 9.84
N SER A 52 -0.39 15.70 9.85
CA SER A 52 -0.30 14.85 8.65
C SER A 52 -1.24 15.33 7.55
N LYS A 53 -0.93 15.00 6.31
CA LYS A 53 -1.78 15.26 5.14
C LYS A 53 -2.22 13.95 4.50
N VAL A 54 -3.48 13.93 4.06
CA VAL A 54 -4.04 12.82 3.29
C VAL A 54 -4.20 13.24 1.85
N VAL A 55 -3.68 12.43 0.94
CA VAL A 55 -3.82 12.65 -0.50
C VAL A 55 -4.61 11.49 -1.09
N PHE A 56 -5.72 11.79 -1.75
CA PHE A 56 -6.53 10.81 -2.45
C PHE A 56 -6.10 10.75 -3.91
N LEU A 57 -5.48 9.62 -4.30
CA LEU A 57 -5.02 9.39 -5.67
C LEU A 57 -6.05 8.58 -6.45
N THR A 58 -6.45 9.07 -7.61
CA THR A 58 -7.26 8.30 -8.56
C THR A 58 -6.31 7.43 -9.39
N ALA A 59 -6.12 6.19 -8.95
CA ALA A 59 -5.19 5.26 -9.57
C ALA A 59 -5.63 3.80 -9.39
N SER A 60 -4.92 2.87 -10.04
CA SER A 60 -5.05 1.45 -9.78
C SER A 60 -4.40 1.06 -8.43
N GLY A 61 -4.67 -0.15 -7.93
CA GLY A 61 -3.96 -0.68 -6.77
C GLY A 61 -2.44 -0.70 -6.96
N THR A 62 -1.95 -0.96 -8.19
CA THR A 62 -0.51 -0.85 -8.51
C THR A 62 -0.01 0.58 -8.38
N GLY A 63 -0.79 1.58 -8.81
CA GLY A 63 -0.43 3.00 -8.61
C GLY A 63 -0.37 3.39 -7.14
N ALA A 64 -1.23 2.83 -6.29
CA ALA A 64 -1.14 3.03 -4.85
C ALA A 64 0.13 2.38 -4.24
N MET A 65 0.50 1.18 -4.69
CA MET A 65 1.74 0.51 -4.29
C MET A 65 2.98 1.33 -4.69
N GLU A 66 3.00 1.84 -5.90
CA GLU A 66 4.08 2.69 -6.40
C GLU A 66 4.17 4.00 -5.61
N ALA A 67 3.04 4.66 -5.35
CA ALA A 67 2.99 5.85 -4.51
C ALA A 67 3.54 5.58 -3.09
N ALA A 68 3.21 4.44 -2.48
CA ALA A 68 3.73 4.05 -1.17
C ALA A 68 5.26 3.87 -1.20
N VAL A 69 5.79 3.16 -2.19
CA VAL A 69 7.24 2.95 -2.35
C VAL A 69 7.97 4.27 -2.55
N MET A 70 7.52 5.10 -3.49
CA MET A 70 8.16 6.37 -3.84
C MET A 70 8.12 7.42 -2.73
N ASN A 71 7.13 7.35 -1.83
CA ASN A 71 7.04 8.24 -0.68
C ASN A 71 7.80 7.75 0.55
N SER A 72 8.14 6.47 0.61
CA SER A 72 8.77 5.85 1.78
C SER A 72 10.26 5.59 1.61
N PHE A 73 10.74 5.41 0.38
CA PHE A 73 12.10 4.93 0.12
C PHE A 73 12.80 5.73 -0.97
N THR A 74 14.13 5.75 -0.88
CA THR A 74 15.05 6.37 -1.84
C THR A 74 16.09 5.35 -2.31
N SER A 75 16.96 5.72 -3.23
CA SER A 75 18.10 4.89 -3.68
C SER A 75 19.12 4.61 -2.58
N ASN A 76 19.04 5.30 -1.44
CA ASN A 76 19.94 5.09 -0.29
C ASN A 76 19.37 4.10 0.74
N ASP A 77 18.15 3.63 0.53
CA ASP A 77 17.46 2.71 1.44
C ASP A 77 17.58 1.28 0.94
N LEU A 78 17.53 0.31 1.84
CA LEU A 78 17.42 -1.11 1.51
C LEU A 78 16.06 -1.64 1.95
N VAL A 79 15.21 -1.96 0.97
CA VAL A 79 13.84 -2.41 1.23
C VAL A 79 13.78 -3.93 1.35
N LEU A 80 13.18 -4.44 2.42
CA LEU A 80 12.87 -5.86 2.55
C LEU A 80 11.47 -6.14 2.02
N ILE A 81 11.38 -6.99 1.02
CA ILE A 81 10.11 -7.35 0.37
C ILE A 81 9.76 -8.79 0.68
N VAL A 82 8.56 -9.00 1.23
CA VAL A 82 7.99 -10.33 1.42
C VAL A 82 7.21 -10.71 0.15
N ASP A 83 7.74 -11.69 -0.60
CA ASP A 83 7.12 -12.22 -1.81
C ASP A 83 6.40 -13.53 -1.50
N GLY A 84 5.14 -13.41 -1.08
CA GLY A 84 4.20 -14.52 -0.89
C GLY A 84 3.21 -14.68 -2.04
N GLY A 85 3.38 -13.95 -3.15
CA GLY A 85 2.48 -13.99 -4.30
C GLY A 85 2.63 -12.78 -5.22
N SER A 86 1.71 -12.64 -6.18
CA SER A 86 1.78 -11.64 -7.25
C SER A 86 1.94 -10.20 -6.76
N PHE A 87 1.33 -9.83 -5.65
CA PHE A 87 1.43 -8.46 -5.11
C PHE A 87 2.79 -8.23 -4.42
N GLY A 88 3.34 -9.21 -3.68
CA GLY A 88 4.69 -9.13 -3.14
C GLY A 88 5.73 -8.99 -4.27
N HIS A 89 5.60 -9.82 -5.31
CA HIS A 89 6.44 -9.74 -6.51
C HIS A 89 6.33 -8.36 -7.19
N ARG A 90 5.13 -7.76 -7.22
CA ARG A 90 4.92 -6.42 -7.79
C ARG A 90 5.70 -5.34 -7.05
N PHE A 91 5.82 -5.41 -5.73
CA PHE A 91 6.65 -4.48 -4.97
C PHE A 91 8.13 -4.57 -5.36
N ALA A 92 8.66 -5.77 -5.62
CA ALA A 92 10.03 -5.95 -6.10
C ALA A 92 10.23 -5.28 -7.47
N GLN A 93 9.29 -5.48 -8.40
CA GLN A 93 9.34 -4.84 -9.72
C GLN A 93 9.30 -3.30 -9.62
N ILE A 94 8.49 -2.74 -8.71
CA ILE A 94 8.44 -1.29 -8.49
C ILE A 94 9.79 -0.78 -7.98
N CYS A 95 10.39 -1.43 -7.00
CA CYS A 95 11.71 -1.06 -6.49
C CYS A 95 12.78 -1.12 -7.59
N GLU A 96 12.75 -2.15 -8.42
CA GLU A 96 13.67 -2.31 -9.55
C GLU A 96 13.54 -1.18 -10.57
N ILE A 97 12.31 -0.83 -10.98
CA ILE A 97 12.03 0.25 -11.94
C ILE A 97 12.56 1.60 -11.42
N HIS A 98 12.41 1.85 -10.13
CA HIS A 98 12.82 3.11 -9.50
C HIS A 98 14.25 3.09 -8.94
N ASN A 99 15.04 2.05 -9.22
CA ASN A 99 16.42 1.88 -8.74
C ASN A 99 16.54 2.00 -7.21
N ILE A 100 15.56 1.48 -6.48
CA ILE A 100 15.58 1.40 -5.02
C ILE A 100 16.14 0.02 -4.64
N PRO A 101 17.23 -0.06 -3.88
CA PRO A 101 17.81 -1.33 -3.46
C PRO A 101 16.82 -2.16 -2.64
N TYR A 102 16.72 -3.45 -2.94
CA TYR A 102 15.80 -4.32 -2.22
C TYR A 102 16.34 -5.74 -2.04
N LYS A 103 15.82 -6.44 -1.04
CA LYS A 103 15.98 -7.89 -0.82
C LYS A 103 14.62 -8.55 -0.78
N VAL A 104 14.53 -9.76 -1.35
CA VAL A 104 13.28 -10.52 -1.41
C VAL A 104 13.34 -11.73 -0.49
N VAL A 105 12.35 -11.84 0.38
CA VAL A 105 12.04 -13.06 1.14
C VAL A 105 10.90 -13.78 0.44
N LYS A 106 11.17 -14.90 -0.18
CA LYS A 106 10.13 -15.74 -0.79
C LYS A 106 9.44 -16.57 0.28
N VAL A 107 8.13 -16.43 0.37
CA VAL A 107 7.27 -17.22 1.25
C VAL A 107 6.40 -18.10 0.37
N PRO A 108 6.52 -19.43 0.42
CA PRO A 108 5.64 -20.34 -0.30
C PRO A 108 4.18 -20.11 0.10
N ILE A 109 3.25 -20.26 -0.84
CA ILE A 109 1.81 -20.02 -0.63
C ILE A 109 1.25 -20.82 0.55
N ASP A 110 1.78 -22.01 0.79
CA ASP A 110 1.32 -22.91 1.83
C ASP A 110 2.01 -22.70 3.20
N ASN A 111 2.95 -21.77 3.27
CA ASN A 111 3.71 -21.50 4.50
C ASN A 111 3.33 -20.14 5.07
N PRO A 112 2.95 -20.06 6.37
CA PRO A 112 2.71 -18.78 7.01
C PRO A 112 4.01 -17.99 7.14
N LEU A 113 3.93 -16.67 6.99
CA LEU A 113 5.03 -15.77 7.33
C LEU A 113 5.23 -15.81 8.86
N THR A 114 6.41 -16.23 9.31
CA THR A 114 6.76 -16.30 10.73
C THR A 114 7.80 -15.25 11.09
N LYS A 115 7.92 -14.96 12.40
CA LYS A 115 8.99 -14.08 12.91
C LYS A 115 10.39 -14.61 12.54
N ASP A 116 10.58 -15.91 12.55
CA ASP A 116 11.87 -16.55 12.21
C ASP A 116 12.25 -16.31 10.76
N THR A 117 11.28 -16.34 9.84
CA THR A 117 11.52 -16.03 8.42
C THR A 117 12.05 -14.60 8.23
N VAL A 118 11.54 -13.64 8.99
CA VAL A 118 11.98 -12.23 8.94
C VAL A 118 13.29 -12.03 9.68
N SER A 119 13.47 -12.66 10.85
CA SER A 119 14.70 -12.56 11.65
C SER A 119 15.92 -13.12 10.91
N TYR A 120 15.76 -14.23 10.20
CA TYR A 120 16.84 -14.82 9.40
C TYR A 120 17.37 -13.89 8.30
N THR A 121 16.47 -13.11 7.69
CA THR A 121 16.85 -12.10 6.68
C THR A 121 17.53 -10.89 7.29
N HIS A 122 17.20 -10.52 8.51
CA HIS A 122 17.83 -9.41 9.22
C HIS A 122 19.30 -9.72 9.56
N LEU A 123 19.58 -10.94 10.03
CA LEU A 123 20.93 -11.42 10.31
C LEU A 123 21.83 -11.42 9.06
N ARG A 124 21.33 -11.86 7.93
CA ARG A 124 22.08 -11.82 6.65
C ARG A 124 22.32 -10.40 6.11
N ALA A 125 21.47 -9.43 6.45
CA ALA A 125 21.70 -8.03 6.06
C ALA A 125 22.91 -7.41 6.76
N HIS A 126 23.23 -7.85 7.97
CA HIS A 126 24.42 -7.40 8.71
C HIS A 126 25.73 -8.08 8.26
N GLU A 127 25.66 -9.34 7.82
CA GLU A 127 26.86 -10.07 7.35
C GLU A 127 27.40 -9.55 6.01
N THR A 128 26.55 -9.02 5.14
CA THR A 128 26.97 -8.51 3.82
C THR A 128 27.55 -7.09 3.84
N CYS A 129 27.48 -6.36 4.95
CA CYS A 129 28.14 -5.06 5.12
C CYS A 129 29.57 -5.15 5.66
N ALA A 130 30.03 -6.34 6.06
CA ALA A 130 31.38 -6.56 6.61
C ALA A 130 32.39 -7.06 5.56
N ASP A 131 31.94 -7.42 4.35
CA ASP A 131 32.77 -8.01 3.30
C ASP A 131 32.93 -7.11 2.04
N LEU A 132 32.81 -5.79 2.18
CA LEU A 132 33.10 -4.83 1.11
C LEU A 132 34.15 -3.82 1.53
#